data_9decd6afb95b94c55fef604d07dd812c
#
_entry.id   9decd6afb95b94c55fef604d07dd812c
#
_cell.length_a   1.000
_cell.length_b   1.000
_cell.length_c   1.000
_cell.angle_alpha   90.00
_cell.angle_beta   90.00
_cell.angle_gamma   90.00
#
_symmetry.space_group_name_H-M   'P 1'
#
loop_
_entity.id
_entity.type
_entity.pdbx_description
1 polymer ?
#
loop_
_entity_poly.entity_id
_entity_poly.type
_entity_poly.pdbx_seq_one_letter_code
_entity_poly.pdbx_strand_id
1 'polypeptide(L)'
;MYHLGVPTGAGDHMFVVRDEHHQTAIQKLKDSGFTQAPPDRRAAPEIMEFLPDPQAVFDEINKGYERLDRYCTSFQFPPRLPFSGDQIFLIPNSFAHLPLDNLGIPSNLSSQMAQPKQYEVYGNLFYPLEAALVESFVKGVVHDIEEVGYSSWQLLLNAWISMMRGYLEVNDDILDNCADERTAQYGGWDLRVSKRLGSGKEMPVDMRGNTIS
;
A
#
# COMPACT_ATOMS: atom_id res chain seq x y z
N MET A 1 -3.69 -6.32 -0.39
CA MET A 1 -2.66 -7.35 -0.18
C MET A 1 -3.20 -8.61 0.50
N TYR A 2 -3.89 -8.48 1.64
CA TYR A 2 -4.45 -9.66 2.35
C TYR A 2 -5.34 -10.54 1.46
N HIS A 3 -6.20 -9.94 0.61
CA HIS A 3 -7.06 -10.67 -0.34
C HIS A 3 -6.27 -11.46 -1.41
N LEU A 4 -5.02 -11.12 -1.65
CA LEU A 4 -4.10 -11.85 -2.53
C LEU A 4 -3.33 -12.96 -1.81
N GLY A 5 -3.56 -13.18 -0.52
CA GLY A 5 -2.87 -14.19 0.28
C GLY A 5 -1.52 -13.73 0.85
N VAL A 6 -1.17 -12.45 0.76
CA VAL A 6 0.02 -11.92 1.42
C VAL A 6 -0.27 -11.78 2.92
N PRO A 7 0.50 -12.40 3.82
CA PRO A 7 0.26 -12.40 5.25
C PRO A 7 0.64 -11.05 5.88
N THR A 8 -0.18 -10.04 5.62
CA THR A 8 -0.10 -8.74 6.29
C THR A 8 -1.00 -8.76 7.52
N GLY A 9 -0.54 -8.18 8.62
CA GLY A 9 -1.43 -7.93 9.76
C GLY A 9 -2.63 -7.09 9.31
N ALA A 10 -3.83 -7.43 9.77
CA ALA A 10 -4.99 -6.56 9.64
C ALA A 10 -4.74 -5.35 10.55
N GLY A 11 -4.35 -4.25 9.95
CA GLY A 11 -4.20 -2.96 10.59
C GLY A 11 -5.23 -1.99 10.00
N ASP A 12 -4.80 -0.79 9.74
CA ASP A 12 -5.65 0.25 9.17
C ASP A 12 -6.25 -0.13 7.81
N HIS A 13 -7.48 0.29 7.61
CA HIS A 13 -8.22 0.06 6.37
C HIS A 13 -7.98 1.21 5.39
N MET A 14 -7.34 0.93 4.27
CA MET A 14 -7.04 1.91 3.23
C MET A 14 -8.04 1.82 2.09
N PHE A 15 -8.79 2.90 1.85
CA PHE A 15 -9.74 3.03 0.75
C PHE A 15 -9.28 4.11 -0.21
N VAL A 16 -8.99 3.71 -1.44
CA VAL A 16 -8.68 4.66 -2.50
C VAL A 16 -9.97 5.09 -3.19
N VAL A 17 -10.11 6.40 -3.38
CA VAL A 17 -11.25 6.99 -4.08
C VAL A 17 -10.77 7.91 -5.20
N ARG A 18 -11.58 8.07 -6.25
CA ARG A 18 -11.31 9.07 -7.28
C ARG A 18 -11.30 10.47 -6.65
N ASP A 19 -10.41 11.33 -7.11
CA ASP A 19 -10.20 12.66 -6.54
C ASP A 19 -11.51 13.49 -6.50
N GLU A 20 -12.29 13.43 -7.58
CA GLU A 20 -13.57 14.11 -7.69
C GLU A 20 -14.62 13.62 -6.68
N HIS A 21 -14.44 12.43 -6.12
CA HIS A 21 -15.34 11.83 -5.14
C HIS A 21 -14.83 11.89 -3.71
N HIS A 22 -13.61 12.38 -3.48
CA HIS A 22 -12.96 12.34 -2.17
C HIS A 22 -13.78 13.09 -1.09
N GLN A 23 -14.24 14.30 -1.39
CA GLN A 23 -15.06 15.08 -0.45
C GLN A 23 -16.43 14.43 -0.19
N THR A 24 -17.04 13.84 -1.22
CA THR A 24 -18.31 13.11 -1.07
C THR A 24 -18.14 11.88 -0.17
N ALA A 25 -17.02 11.16 -0.31
CA ALA A 25 -16.70 10.01 0.53
C ALA A 25 -16.47 10.41 2.00
N ILE A 26 -15.75 11.51 2.25
CA ILE A 26 -15.58 12.10 3.58
C ILE A 26 -16.94 12.37 4.22
N GLN A 27 -17.86 13.03 3.50
CA GLN A 27 -19.17 13.35 4.04
C GLN A 27 -19.99 12.08 4.33
N LYS A 28 -19.97 11.10 3.43
CA LYS A 28 -20.67 9.82 3.65
C LYS A 28 -20.17 9.07 4.87
N LEU A 29 -18.86 9.06 5.14
CA LEU A 29 -18.30 8.45 6.34
C LEU A 29 -18.79 9.19 7.60
N LYS A 30 -18.76 10.51 7.61
CA LYS A 30 -19.31 11.33 8.73
C LYS A 30 -20.78 11.03 8.98
N ASP A 31 -21.60 11.01 7.94
CA ASP A 31 -23.05 10.74 8.00
C ASP A 31 -23.32 9.29 8.50
N SER A 32 -22.38 8.38 8.27
CA SER A 32 -22.43 7.00 8.75
C SER A 32 -21.93 6.81 10.18
N GLY A 33 -21.52 7.90 10.85
CA GLY A 33 -21.09 7.91 12.25
C GLY A 33 -19.61 7.66 12.46
N PHE A 34 -18.78 7.71 11.40
CA PHE A 34 -17.34 7.70 11.55
C PHE A 34 -16.84 9.06 12.01
N THR A 35 -15.87 9.07 12.91
CA THR A 35 -15.28 10.30 13.45
C THR A 35 -13.95 10.57 12.79
N GLN A 36 -13.82 11.74 12.16
CA GLN A 36 -12.51 12.17 11.63
C GLN A 36 -11.54 12.38 12.80
N ALA A 37 -10.38 11.74 12.73
CA ALA A 37 -9.35 11.80 13.77
C ALA A 37 -7.96 11.76 13.11
N PRO A 38 -6.93 12.31 13.77
CA PRO A 38 -5.56 12.15 13.30
C PRO A 38 -5.17 10.67 13.29
N PRO A 39 -4.19 10.27 12.45
CA PRO A 39 -3.65 8.93 12.46
C PRO A 39 -3.09 8.56 13.84
N ASP A 40 -3.43 7.36 14.32
CA ASP A 40 -2.91 6.82 15.58
C ASP A 40 -1.82 5.78 15.28
N ARG A 41 -0.61 6.24 14.99
CA ARG A 41 0.54 5.38 14.73
C ARG A 41 1.32 5.18 16.02
N ARG A 42 0.90 4.22 16.82
CA ARG A 42 1.62 3.86 18.04
C ARG A 42 2.52 2.66 17.79
N ALA A 43 3.78 2.79 18.18
CA ALA A 43 4.64 1.63 18.25
C ALA A 43 4.12 0.66 19.32
N ALA A 44 4.31 -0.63 19.10
CA ALA A 44 3.95 -1.63 20.09
C ALA A 44 4.67 -1.33 21.42
N PRO A 45 3.98 -1.45 22.57
CA PRO A 45 4.56 -1.14 23.87
C PRO A 45 5.89 -1.87 24.12
N GLU A 46 6.00 -3.11 23.67
CA GLU A 46 7.17 -3.95 23.82
C GLU A 46 8.42 -3.37 23.11
N ILE A 47 8.20 -2.62 22.02
CA ILE A 47 9.29 -1.95 21.29
C ILE A 47 9.67 -0.66 22.04
N MET A 48 8.69 0.05 22.58
CA MET A 48 8.89 1.33 23.26
C MET A 48 9.68 1.19 24.55
N GLU A 49 9.53 0.08 25.28
CA GLU A 49 10.20 -0.18 26.57
C GLU A 49 11.74 -0.20 26.46
N PHE A 50 12.29 -0.53 25.30
CA PHE A 50 13.75 -0.67 25.11
C PHE A 50 14.40 0.55 24.46
N LEU A 51 13.64 1.59 24.12
CA LEU A 51 14.17 2.78 23.47
C LEU A 51 14.59 3.81 24.52
N PRO A 52 15.79 4.44 24.40
CA PRO A 52 16.24 5.47 25.32
C PRO A 52 15.33 6.71 25.34
N ASP A 53 14.79 7.09 24.18
CA ASP A 53 13.82 8.16 24.01
C ASP A 53 12.71 7.70 23.04
N PRO A 54 11.68 7.02 23.56
CA PRO A 54 10.60 6.52 22.74
C PRO A 54 9.83 7.62 21.99
N GLN A 55 9.68 8.80 22.61
CA GLN A 55 8.93 9.89 22.00
C GLN A 55 9.65 10.47 20.78
N ALA A 56 10.97 10.69 20.88
CA ALA A 56 11.76 11.18 19.76
C ALA A 56 11.71 10.23 18.54
N VAL A 57 11.78 8.91 18.80
CA VAL A 57 11.65 7.90 17.72
C VAL A 57 10.25 7.92 17.11
N PHE A 58 9.22 8.06 17.93
CA PHE A 58 7.84 8.15 17.48
C PHE A 58 7.61 9.40 16.62
N ASP A 59 8.13 10.55 17.05
CA ASP A 59 8.03 11.80 16.31
C ASP A 59 8.76 11.72 14.96
N GLU A 60 9.93 11.09 14.91
CA GLU A 60 10.68 10.86 13.69
C GLU A 60 9.91 9.96 12.71
N ILE A 61 9.33 8.84 13.19
CA ILE A 61 8.49 7.95 12.38
C ILE A 61 7.30 8.74 11.82
N ASN A 62 6.57 9.47 12.66
CA ASN A 62 5.40 10.25 12.23
C ASN A 62 5.76 11.32 11.21
N LYS A 63 6.90 11.99 11.38
CA LYS A 63 7.43 12.93 10.39
C LYS A 63 7.60 12.27 9.01
N GLY A 64 8.02 11.02 8.96
CA GLY A 64 8.12 10.24 7.72
C GLY A 64 6.77 9.93 7.05
N TYR A 65 5.63 10.22 7.71
CA TYR A 65 4.28 10.06 7.14
C TYR A 65 3.59 11.41 6.84
N GLU A 66 4.24 12.55 7.05
CA GLU A 66 3.62 13.88 6.85
C GLU A 66 3.01 14.05 5.44
N ARG A 67 3.64 13.47 4.40
CA ARG A 67 3.11 13.54 3.05
C ARG A 67 1.80 12.75 2.93
N LEU A 68 1.76 11.51 3.42
CA LEU A 68 0.53 10.72 3.45
C LEU A 68 -0.58 11.46 4.21
N ASP A 69 -0.29 12.00 5.38
CA ASP A 69 -1.26 12.68 6.25
C ASP A 69 -1.82 13.97 5.65
N ARG A 70 -1.03 14.64 4.80
CA ARG A 70 -1.46 15.84 4.07
C ARG A 70 -2.50 15.52 3.00
N TYR A 71 -2.37 14.38 2.33
CA TYR A 71 -3.24 14.00 1.23
C TYR A 71 -4.43 13.15 1.66
N CYS A 72 -4.30 12.38 2.74
CA CYS A 72 -5.31 11.43 3.19
C CYS A 72 -6.19 12.00 4.30
N THR A 73 -7.37 11.43 4.44
CA THR A 73 -8.25 11.74 5.59
C THR A 73 -8.47 10.47 6.40
N SER A 74 -8.15 10.50 7.68
CA SER A 74 -8.32 9.37 8.58
C SER A 74 -9.58 9.48 9.44
N PHE A 75 -10.18 8.33 9.73
CA PHE A 75 -11.39 8.19 10.51
C PHE A 75 -11.28 7.03 11.48
N GLN A 76 -11.88 7.20 12.65
CA GLN A 76 -12.13 6.11 13.58
C GLN A 76 -13.48 5.47 13.32
N PHE A 77 -13.55 4.16 13.52
CA PHE A 77 -14.81 3.43 13.47
C PHE A 77 -15.76 3.85 14.61
N PRO A 78 -17.07 3.84 14.35
CA PRO A 78 -18.06 4.03 15.43
C PRO A 78 -17.84 2.98 16.53
N PRO A 79 -17.95 3.37 17.82
CA PRO A 79 -17.68 2.45 18.94
C PRO A 79 -18.57 1.18 18.96
N ARG A 80 -19.71 1.23 18.26
CA ARG A 80 -20.65 0.09 18.14
C ARG A 80 -20.19 -1.00 17.18
N LEU A 81 -19.15 -0.73 16.38
CA LEU A 81 -18.64 -1.70 15.40
C LEU A 81 -17.48 -2.51 16.01
N PRO A 82 -17.30 -3.77 15.58
CA PRO A 82 -16.27 -4.66 16.14
C PRO A 82 -14.83 -4.17 15.86
N PHE A 83 -14.65 -3.20 14.96
CA PHE A 83 -13.35 -2.63 14.56
C PHE A 83 -13.08 -1.28 15.23
N SER A 84 -13.64 -1.02 16.40
CA SER A 84 -13.55 0.30 17.06
C SER A 84 -12.13 0.77 17.41
N GLY A 85 -11.14 -0.13 17.39
CA GLY A 85 -9.72 0.20 17.57
C GLY A 85 -8.96 0.51 16.28
N ASP A 86 -9.56 0.21 15.12
CA ASP A 86 -8.93 0.39 13.83
C ASP A 86 -9.25 1.78 13.25
N GLN A 87 -8.45 2.20 12.26
CA GLN A 87 -8.70 3.43 11.51
C GLN A 87 -8.97 3.14 10.03
N ILE A 88 -9.72 4.05 9.42
CA ILE A 88 -9.89 4.11 7.96
C ILE A 88 -9.03 5.27 7.44
N PHE A 89 -8.23 5.00 6.42
CA PHE A 89 -7.56 6.01 5.60
C PHE A 89 -8.27 6.13 4.27
N LEU A 90 -8.82 7.30 4.01
CA LEU A 90 -9.41 7.64 2.72
C LEU A 90 -8.35 8.34 1.88
N ILE A 91 -7.92 7.70 0.81
CA ILE A 91 -6.77 8.09 0.00
C ILE A 91 -7.26 8.56 -1.37
N PRO A 92 -6.96 9.80 -1.81
CA PRO A 92 -7.25 10.22 -3.18
C PRO A 92 -6.39 9.47 -4.19
N ASN A 93 -6.93 9.18 -5.39
CA ASN A 93 -6.20 8.39 -6.36
C ASN A 93 -4.97 9.10 -6.94
N SER A 94 -4.97 10.41 -6.98
CA SER A 94 -3.78 11.19 -7.32
C SER A 94 -2.57 10.90 -6.41
N PHE A 95 -2.83 10.44 -5.18
CA PHE A 95 -1.80 9.99 -4.24
C PHE A 95 -1.51 8.48 -4.33
N ALA A 96 -2.55 7.65 -4.54
CA ALA A 96 -2.42 6.20 -4.58
C ALA A 96 -1.96 5.67 -5.94
N HIS A 97 -2.15 6.42 -7.03
CA HIS A 97 -1.75 6.06 -8.40
C HIS A 97 -2.30 4.73 -8.92
N LEU A 98 -3.46 4.26 -8.43
CA LEU A 98 -4.10 3.06 -8.97
C LEU A 98 -4.61 3.31 -10.41
N PRO A 99 -4.47 2.36 -11.34
CA PRO A 99 -4.97 2.49 -12.72
C PRO A 99 -6.50 2.36 -12.75
N LEU A 100 -7.23 3.46 -12.51
CA LEU A 100 -8.70 3.47 -12.44
C LEU A 100 -9.41 3.64 -13.78
N ASP A 101 -8.71 3.82 -14.87
CA ASP A 101 -9.26 4.17 -16.19
C ASP A 101 -10.24 3.12 -16.74
N ASN A 102 -10.12 1.88 -16.32
CA ASN A 102 -10.93 0.75 -16.78
C ASN A 102 -12.12 0.39 -15.86
N LEU A 103 -12.34 1.14 -14.77
CA LEU A 103 -13.38 0.82 -13.78
C LEU A 103 -14.81 1.21 -14.18
N GLY A 104 -15.06 1.62 -15.42
CA GLY A 104 -16.39 2.10 -15.82
C GLY A 104 -16.89 1.62 -17.18
N ILE A 105 -16.15 0.81 -17.90
CA ILE A 105 -16.55 0.37 -19.25
C ILE A 105 -17.23 -1.01 -19.13
N PRO A 106 -18.54 -1.12 -19.45
CA PRO A 106 -19.18 -2.41 -19.59
C PRO A 106 -18.44 -3.22 -20.66
N SER A 107 -18.10 -4.47 -20.35
CA SER A 107 -17.30 -5.40 -21.16
C SER A 107 -17.86 -5.73 -22.56
N ASN A 108 -18.90 -5.06 -23.01
CA ASN A 108 -19.64 -5.37 -24.22
C ASN A 108 -19.15 -4.66 -25.49
N LEU A 109 -18.12 -3.82 -25.40
CA LEU A 109 -17.70 -2.96 -26.54
C LEU A 109 -16.24 -3.11 -26.98
N SER A 110 -15.45 -3.98 -26.40
CA SER A 110 -14.06 -4.16 -26.86
C SER A 110 -13.71 -5.62 -27.16
N SER A 111 -14.01 -6.04 -28.36
CA SER A 111 -13.38 -7.20 -29.02
C SER A 111 -11.95 -6.88 -29.52
N GLN A 112 -11.19 -6.14 -28.77
CA GLN A 112 -9.79 -5.87 -29.07
C GLN A 112 -8.94 -6.13 -27.84
N MET A 113 -8.12 -7.18 -27.90
CA MET A 113 -7.10 -7.62 -26.96
C MET A 113 -7.55 -7.53 -25.49
N ALA A 114 -7.91 -8.66 -24.90
CA ALA A 114 -8.27 -8.74 -23.48
C ALA A 114 -7.11 -8.19 -22.65
N GLN A 115 -7.24 -6.95 -22.17
CA GLN A 115 -6.32 -6.44 -21.17
C GLN A 115 -6.39 -7.32 -19.93
N PRO A 116 -5.28 -7.64 -19.28
CA PRO A 116 -5.30 -8.45 -18.09
C PRO A 116 -6.22 -7.80 -17.05
N LYS A 117 -7.03 -8.63 -16.39
CA LYS A 117 -7.91 -8.20 -15.31
C LYS A 117 -7.05 -7.51 -14.24
N GLN A 118 -7.39 -6.29 -13.88
CA GLN A 118 -6.63 -5.50 -12.88
C GLN A 118 -7.27 -5.49 -11.50
N TYR A 119 -8.55 -5.89 -11.40
CA TYR A 119 -9.33 -5.84 -10.17
C TYR A 119 -10.25 -7.04 -10.04
N GLU A 120 -10.44 -7.48 -8.79
CA GLU A 120 -11.59 -8.28 -8.38
C GLU A 120 -12.68 -7.37 -7.81
N VAL A 121 -13.95 -7.73 -8.02
CA VAL A 121 -15.08 -6.91 -7.60
C VAL A 121 -15.95 -7.70 -6.64
N TYR A 122 -16.16 -7.14 -5.44
CA TYR A 122 -17.06 -7.67 -4.42
C TYR A 122 -18.05 -6.58 -4.02
N GLY A 123 -19.29 -6.71 -4.48
CA GLY A 123 -20.30 -5.65 -4.32
C GLY A 123 -19.87 -4.37 -5.04
N ASN A 124 -19.70 -3.31 -4.29
CA ASN A 124 -19.26 -2.00 -4.79
C ASN A 124 -17.76 -1.73 -4.54
N LEU A 125 -17.01 -2.72 -4.07
CA LEU A 125 -15.59 -2.59 -3.77
C LEU A 125 -14.75 -3.26 -4.87
N PHE A 126 -13.70 -2.57 -5.28
CA PHE A 126 -12.71 -3.04 -6.23
C PHE A 126 -11.43 -3.38 -5.48
N TYR A 127 -11.01 -4.63 -5.59
CA TYR A 127 -9.77 -5.11 -4.98
C TYR A 127 -8.70 -5.21 -6.07
N PRO A 128 -7.66 -4.37 -6.01
CA PRO A 128 -6.62 -4.39 -7.03
C PRO A 128 -5.83 -5.70 -6.99
N LEU A 129 -5.55 -6.25 -8.17
CA LEU A 129 -4.69 -7.41 -8.35
C LEU A 129 -3.22 -7.01 -8.33
N GLU A 130 -2.32 -7.99 -8.40
CA GLU A 130 -0.89 -7.85 -8.18
C GLU A 130 -0.27 -6.72 -9.01
N ALA A 131 -0.50 -6.71 -10.32
CA ALA A 131 0.07 -5.73 -11.23
C ALA A 131 -0.35 -4.30 -10.87
N ALA A 132 -1.65 -4.08 -10.60
CA ALA A 132 -2.18 -2.78 -10.24
C ALA A 132 -1.60 -2.27 -8.91
N LEU A 133 -1.41 -3.17 -7.92
CA LEU A 133 -0.81 -2.81 -6.63
C LEU A 133 0.67 -2.51 -6.75
N VAL A 134 1.44 -3.34 -7.45
CA VAL A 134 2.88 -3.12 -7.64
C VAL A 134 3.12 -1.81 -8.38
N GLU A 135 2.39 -1.55 -9.46
CA GLU A 135 2.48 -0.28 -10.18
C GLU A 135 2.16 0.91 -9.29
N SER A 136 1.06 0.84 -8.51
CA SER A 136 0.65 1.88 -7.57
C SER A 136 1.74 2.13 -6.51
N PHE A 137 2.28 1.08 -5.90
CA PHE A 137 3.28 1.21 -4.85
C PHE A 137 4.61 1.78 -5.39
N VAL A 138 5.07 1.32 -6.56
CA VAL A 138 6.29 1.84 -7.17
C VAL A 138 6.12 3.31 -7.56
N LYS A 139 4.98 3.71 -8.15
CA LYS A 139 4.67 5.12 -8.40
C LYS A 139 4.69 5.94 -7.12
N GLY A 140 4.06 5.43 -6.07
CA GLY A 140 4.07 6.07 -4.75
C GLY A 140 5.48 6.28 -4.22
N VAL A 141 6.36 5.29 -4.33
CA VAL A 141 7.78 5.40 -3.94
C VAL A 141 8.52 6.45 -4.77
N VAL A 142 8.37 6.43 -6.10
CA VAL A 142 9.04 7.39 -7.00
C VAL A 142 8.61 8.82 -6.68
N HIS A 143 7.31 9.07 -6.53
CA HIS A 143 6.79 10.40 -6.19
C HIS A 143 7.21 10.85 -4.78
N ASP A 144 7.26 9.94 -3.81
CA ASP A 144 7.69 10.27 -2.44
C ASP A 144 9.17 10.69 -2.41
N ILE A 145 10.03 9.96 -3.14
CA ILE A 145 11.46 10.30 -3.29
C ILE A 145 11.63 11.70 -3.90
N GLU A 146 10.86 12.02 -4.92
CA GLU A 146 10.95 13.31 -5.62
C GLU A 146 10.47 14.48 -4.75
N GLU A 147 9.42 14.30 -3.96
CA GLU A 147 8.80 15.38 -3.19
C GLU A 147 9.47 15.59 -1.82
N VAL A 148 9.77 14.53 -1.10
CA VAL A 148 10.24 14.61 0.29
C VAL A 148 11.56 13.87 0.56
N GLY A 149 12.06 13.13 -0.42
CA GLY A 149 13.22 12.27 -0.26
C GLY A 149 12.89 11.00 0.51
N TYR A 150 13.69 10.67 1.53
CA TYR A 150 13.46 9.48 2.35
C TYR A 150 12.31 9.67 3.33
N SER A 151 11.37 8.71 3.36
CA SER A 151 10.20 8.76 4.23
C SER A 151 9.83 7.39 4.81
N SER A 152 9.12 7.37 5.93
CA SER A 152 8.57 6.13 6.52
C SER A 152 7.49 5.51 5.61
N TRP A 153 6.74 6.33 4.88
CA TRP A 153 5.75 5.86 3.92
C TRP A 153 6.41 5.10 2.77
N GLN A 154 7.48 5.66 2.19
CA GLN A 154 8.28 4.99 1.15
C GLN A 154 8.81 3.63 1.63
N LEU A 155 9.34 3.55 2.86
CA LEU A 155 9.81 2.30 3.43
C LEU A 155 8.70 1.26 3.53
N LEU A 156 7.51 1.67 3.95
CA LEU A 156 6.35 0.79 4.04
C LEU A 156 5.94 0.26 2.66
N LEU A 157 5.90 1.13 1.64
CA LEU A 157 5.61 0.71 0.26
C LEU A 157 6.63 -0.31 -0.25
N ASN A 158 7.92 -0.06 -0.04
CA ASN A 158 8.99 -0.99 -0.41
C ASN A 158 8.87 -2.33 0.33
N ALA A 159 8.51 -2.32 1.60
CA ALA A 159 8.25 -3.54 2.35
C ALA A 159 7.07 -4.33 1.75
N TRP A 160 6.00 -3.65 1.37
CA TRP A 160 4.86 -4.30 0.72
C TRP A 160 5.20 -4.87 -0.66
N ILE A 161 5.97 -4.17 -1.48
CA ILE A 161 6.48 -4.68 -2.77
C ILE A 161 7.30 -5.95 -2.53
N SER A 162 8.22 -5.92 -1.55
CA SER A 162 9.05 -7.07 -1.20
C SER A 162 8.23 -8.27 -0.72
N MET A 163 7.21 -8.03 0.10
CA MET A 163 6.28 -9.08 0.55
C MET A 163 5.48 -9.66 -0.62
N MET A 164 4.95 -8.84 -1.51
CA MET A 164 4.23 -9.32 -2.70
C MET A 164 5.11 -10.22 -3.56
N ARG A 165 6.37 -9.83 -3.78
CA ARG A 165 7.33 -10.68 -4.50
C ARG A 165 7.60 -12.01 -3.82
N GLY A 166 7.77 -11.99 -2.51
CA GLY A 166 8.09 -13.20 -1.75
C GLY A 166 6.92 -14.18 -1.67
N TYR A 167 5.67 -13.70 -1.65
CA TYR A 167 4.49 -14.54 -1.45
C TYR A 167 3.70 -14.82 -2.74
N LEU A 168 3.72 -13.91 -3.72
CA LEU A 168 2.91 -14.01 -4.94
C LEU A 168 3.75 -14.36 -6.18
N GLU A 169 5.06 -14.52 -6.02
CA GLU A 169 5.97 -14.82 -7.14
C GLU A 169 5.85 -13.82 -8.31
N VAL A 170 5.67 -12.54 -7.96
CA VAL A 170 5.52 -11.45 -8.93
C VAL A 170 6.75 -11.41 -9.86
N ASN A 171 6.52 -11.43 -11.16
CA ASN A 171 7.58 -11.41 -12.17
C ASN A 171 8.26 -10.04 -12.28
N ASP A 172 9.51 -10.04 -12.72
CA ASP A 172 10.31 -8.81 -12.91
C ASP A 172 9.78 -7.94 -14.06
N ASP A 173 8.97 -8.51 -14.97
CA ASP A 173 8.38 -7.85 -16.15
C ASP A 173 7.02 -7.19 -15.87
N ILE A 174 6.55 -7.25 -14.61
CA ILE A 174 5.20 -6.75 -14.25
C ILE A 174 4.98 -5.27 -14.57
N LEU A 175 6.05 -4.48 -14.66
CA LEU A 175 6.04 -3.05 -14.97
C LEU A 175 6.56 -2.72 -16.37
N ASP A 176 6.90 -3.69 -17.21
CA ASP A 176 7.46 -3.45 -18.55
C ASP A 176 6.50 -2.66 -19.47
N ASN A 177 5.20 -2.79 -19.22
CA ASN A 177 4.17 -2.06 -19.95
C ASN A 177 3.70 -0.78 -19.23
N CYS A 178 4.38 -0.36 -18.17
CA CYS A 178 4.04 0.87 -17.47
C CYS A 178 4.34 2.09 -18.38
N ALA A 179 3.36 2.96 -18.56
CA ALA A 179 3.51 4.15 -19.40
C ALA A 179 4.45 5.20 -18.79
N ASP A 180 4.65 5.19 -17.49
CA ASP A 180 5.60 6.06 -16.79
C ASP A 180 6.99 5.42 -16.79
N GLU A 181 7.88 5.96 -17.59
CA GLU A 181 9.26 5.46 -17.77
C GLU A 181 10.03 5.41 -16.43
N ARG A 182 9.84 6.38 -15.54
CA ARG A 182 10.54 6.42 -14.24
C ARG A 182 10.08 5.26 -13.34
N THR A 183 8.77 4.99 -13.33
CA THR A 183 8.19 3.85 -12.62
C THR A 183 8.72 2.52 -13.18
N ALA A 184 8.76 2.38 -14.50
CA ALA A 184 9.28 1.18 -15.16
C ALA A 184 10.76 0.95 -14.84
N GLN A 185 11.58 2.00 -14.89
CA GLN A 185 13.02 1.93 -14.58
C GLN A 185 13.26 1.60 -13.11
N TYR A 186 12.56 2.26 -12.18
CA TYR A 186 12.70 2.02 -10.74
C TYR A 186 12.26 0.61 -10.37
N GLY A 187 11.07 0.20 -10.80
CA GLY A 187 10.56 -1.14 -10.55
C GLY A 187 11.47 -2.23 -11.10
N GLY A 188 11.98 -2.07 -12.32
CA GLY A 188 12.90 -3.02 -12.93
C GLY A 188 14.24 -3.13 -12.20
N TRP A 189 14.72 -2.05 -11.57
CA TRP A 189 15.93 -2.07 -10.76
C TRP A 189 15.69 -2.72 -9.39
N ASP A 190 14.70 -2.23 -8.65
CA ASP A 190 14.40 -2.70 -7.29
C ASP A 190 13.96 -4.15 -7.29
N LEU A 191 13.09 -4.54 -8.22
CA LEU A 191 12.66 -5.90 -8.39
C LEU A 191 13.83 -6.86 -8.69
N ARG A 192 14.79 -6.46 -9.51
CA ARG A 192 15.99 -7.26 -9.81
C ARG A 192 16.95 -7.36 -8.64
N VAL A 193 17.14 -6.28 -7.90
CA VAL A 193 17.99 -6.27 -6.70
C VAL A 193 17.43 -7.19 -5.62
N SER A 194 16.14 -7.08 -5.34
CA SER A 194 15.46 -7.93 -4.36
C SER A 194 15.57 -9.42 -4.73
N LYS A 195 15.44 -9.77 -6.01
CA LYS A 195 15.61 -11.15 -6.47
C LYS A 195 17.05 -11.70 -6.25
N ARG A 196 18.07 -10.85 -6.40
CA ARG A 196 19.47 -11.25 -6.14
C ARG A 196 19.75 -11.48 -4.67
N LEU A 197 19.05 -10.78 -3.78
CA LEU A 197 19.18 -10.93 -2.34
C LEU A 197 18.42 -12.15 -1.80
N GLY A 198 17.65 -12.83 -2.65
CA GLY A 198 16.80 -13.96 -2.30
C GLY A 198 15.50 -13.54 -1.63
N SER A 199 14.40 -14.20 -1.97
CA SER A 199 13.22 -14.19 -1.12
C SER A 199 13.55 -15.02 0.13
N GLY A 200 12.93 -14.75 1.28
CA GLY A 200 13.15 -15.55 2.49
C GLY A 200 12.84 -17.04 2.33
N LYS A 201 12.22 -17.47 1.22
CA LYS A 201 12.06 -18.86 0.80
C LYS A 201 13.33 -19.51 0.21
N GLU A 202 14.27 -18.70 -0.25
CA GLU A 202 15.49 -19.16 -0.93
C GLU A 202 16.72 -19.12 -0.01
N MET A 203 16.58 -18.73 1.25
CA MET A 203 17.67 -18.79 2.21
C MET A 203 17.78 -20.23 2.77
N PRO A 204 18.65 -21.08 2.21
CA PRO A 204 18.86 -22.43 2.72
C PRO A 204 19.69 -22.43 4.01
N VAL A 205 19.73 -21.31 4.71
CA VAL A 205 20.52 -21.11 5.92
C VAL A 205 19.67 -20.51 7.03
N ASP A 206 19.86 -20.97 8.24
CA ASP A 206 19.28 -20.38 9.44
C ASP A 206 19.89 -19.00 9.76
N MET A 207 19.34 -18.30 10.75
CA MET A 207 19.86 -17.01 11.20
C MET A 207 21.31 -17.07 11.73
N ARG A 208 21.90 -18.25 11.88
CA ARG A 208 23.30 -18.49 12.27
C ARG A 208 24.19 -18.83 11.07
N GLY A 209 23.63 -18.85 9.85
CA GLY A 209 24.35 -19.18 8.63
C GLY A 209 24.49 -20.68 8.38
N ASN A 210 23.77 -21.56 9.10
CA ASN A 210 23.80 -22.99 8.87
C ASN A 210 22.79 -23.39 7.80
N THR A 211 23.17 -24.30 6.92
CA THR A 211 22.27 -24.83 5.89
C THR A 211 21.09 -25.54 6.54
N ILE A 212 19.86 -25.16 6.19
CA ILE A 212 18.65 -25.85 6.59
C ILE A 212 18.40 -26.94 5.56
N SER A 213 18.52 -28.20 5.99
CA SER A 213 18.24 -29.37 5.16
C SER A 213 16.76 -29.75 5.21
#